data_bccffd173b910d23a7ecf1ce13740b3a
#
_entry.id   bccffd173b910d23a7ecf1ce13740b3a
#
_cell.length_a   1.000
_cell.length_b   1.000
_cell.length_c   1.000
_cell.angle_alpha   90.00
_cell.angle_beta   90.00
_cell.angle_gamma   90.00
#
_symmetry.space_group_name_H-M   'P 1'
#
loop_
_entity.id
_entity.type
_entity.pdbx_description
1 polymer ?
#
loop_
_entity_poly.entity_id
_entity_poly.type
_entity_poly.pdbx_seq_one_letter_code
_entity_poly.pdbx_strand_id
1 'polypeptide(L)'
;MTSKTKCLIIGIDGLDADLLSHFKDQLPNFNKLMQKSSSIRMTSVFPPDSPTAWASIYTGLNPAKHGVVSFKDSRTRSKVGEYLDYVGNIVGRAFWDYAGRHNKKCCIIFPHLAYPPWPINGIMVSRTTEVDLRKFDLKTYPTNIPLGCNPAEVMPITSFPSNPYQIIQPTKKLILNEVKLGLRFLNNYDWNLFFIYFSSLDNIQHVFWNELENYGGDKKYKSTIFNFYRFYDKYVIGKFLKYIDENTVFIVLSDHGHGLRPCKLVNINEFLARAGLLKVKIKRHNFYDPSYTMEFVKKKTTKIISEKRIIAKMASKFLSLFPQALGIYTVSSPIDWENTVAYLADCSAGLKAYSYAGIKVQQGLSPSLYEKTRQSIVNMLKQIKNPFSSEKIVEWVMKREDLYKGPYLSKYPDIIFKLKDEWGVGWEVGDSLYGKSISHKLFPGNHRQESAVLIAYHPSREFLQLRQPTLTDVAPTILSLLGIDNYNLHTFDGENILRYNSQT
;
A
#
# COMPACT_ATOMS: atom_id res chain seq x y z
N MET A 1 -27.65 25.76 11.88
CA MET A 1 -26.99 25.25 13.11
C MET A 1 -25.70 24.58 12.67
N THR A 2 -24.54 25.10 13.06
CA THR A 2 -23.25 24.45 12.75
C THR A 2 -23.24 23.09 13.43
N SER A 3 -23.14 22.01 12.66
CA SER A 3 -23.05 20.64 13.16
C SER A 3 -21.96 20.54 14.23
N LYS A 4 -22.33 20.15 15.45
CA LYS A 4 -21.39 19.84 16.54
C LYS A 4 -20.66 18.52 16.34
N THR A 5 -20.88 17.84 15.21
CA THR A 5 -20.33 16.52 14.95
C THR A 5 -18.81 16.56 14.86
N LYS A 6 -18.17 15.63 15.55
CA LYS A 6 -16.72 15.36 15.53
C LYS A 6 -16.48 14.03 14.81
N CYS A 7 -15.32 13.88 14.20
CA CYS A 7 -14.86 12.63 13.62
C CYS A 7 -13.56 12.17 14.29
N LEU A 8 -13.56 10.98 14.88
CA LEU A 8 -12.38 10.30 15.40
C LEU A 8 -12.04 9.14 14.47
N ILE A 9 -10.88 9.19 13.83
CA ILE A 9 -10.50 8.30 12.74
C ILE A 9 -9.24 7.53 13.11
N ILE A 10 -9.32 6.20 13.02
CA ILE A 10 -8.18 5.28 13.20
C ILE A 10 -7.85 4.67 11.83
N GLY A 11 -6.72 5.07 11.27
CA GLY A 11 -6.15 4.45 10.07
C GLY A 11 -5.23 3.29 10.47
N ILE A 12 -5.48 2.09 9.97
CA ILE A 12 -4.66 0.90 10.22
C ILE A 12 -4.23 0.32 8.88
N ASP A 13 -2.94 0.44 8.58
CA ASP A 13 -2.36 -0.06 7.34
C ASP A 13 -2.58 -1.56 7.18
N GLY A 14 -3.09 -1.97 6.02
CA GLY A 14 -3.31 -3.35 5.68
C GLY A 14 -4.39 -4.08 6.49
N LEU A 15 -5.24 -3.39 7.29
CA LEU A 15 -6.33 -4.06 8.00
C LEU A 15 -7.28 -4.70 6.99
N ASP A 16 -7.50 -6.01 7.12
CA ASP A 16 -8.20 -6.83 6.13
C ASP A 16 -9.62 -7.16 6.55
N ALA A 17 -10.60 -6.87 5.68
CA ALA A 17 -12.03 -7.06 5.94
C ALA A 17 -12.41 -8.53 6.06
N ASP A 18 -11.74 -9.44 5.34
CA ASP A 18 -11.98 -10.87 5.42
C ASP A 18 -11.52 -11.44 6.76
N LEU A 19 -10.34 -11.01 7.22
CA LEU A 19 -9.83 -11.43 8.52
C LEU A 19 -10.65 -10.85 9.68
N LEU A 20 -11.11 -9.60 9.58
CA LEU A 20 -12.04 -9.04 10.57
C LEU A 20 -13.32 -9.86 10.66
N SER A 21 -13.92 -10.17 9.51
CA SER A 21 -15.15 -10.98 9.45
C SER A 21 -14.92 -12.39 9.97
N HIS A 22 -13.75 -12.98 9.67
CA HIS A 22 -13.39 -14.33 10.12
C HIS A 22 -13.14 -14.40 11.63
N PHE A 23 -12.53 -13.36 12.22
CA PHE A 23 -12.17 -13.33 13.64
C PHE A 23 -13.21 -12.62 14.53
N LYS A 24 -14.31 -12.13 13.99
CA LYS A 24 -15.28 -11.22 14.66
C LYS A 24 -15.68 -11.65 16.07
N ASP A 25 -15.91 -12.94 16.28
CA ASP A 25 -16.36 -13.46 17.60
C ASP A 25 -15.29 -13.38 18.69
N GLN A 26 -14.03 -13.23 18.29
CA GLN A 26 -12.88 -13.07 19.18
C GLN A 26 -12.39 -11.61 19.27
N LEU A 27 -13.08 -10.67 18.60
CA LEU A 27 -12.74 -9.25 18.49
C LEU A 27 -13.93 -8.39 18.98
N PRO A 28 -14.22 -8.34 20.30
CA PRO A 28 -15.46 -7.76 20.81
C PRO A 28 -15.65 -6.28 20.47
N ASN A 29 -14.58 -5.47 20.40
CA ASN A 29 -14.68 -4.06 20.05
C ASN A 29 -14.93 -3.86 18.56
N PHE A 30 -14.21 -4.55 17.68
CA PHE A 30 -14.47 -4.55 16.24
C PHE A 30 -15.88 -5.09 15.96
N ASN A 31 -16.29 -6.19 16.60
CA ASN A 31 -17.62 -6.78 16.41
C ASN A 31 -18.72 -5.77 16.75
N LYS A 32 -18.59 -5.05 17.87
CA LYS A 32 -19.51 -3.96 18.24
C LYS A 32 -19.62 -2.90 17.14
N LEU A 33 -18.50 -2.49 16.54
CA LEU A 33 -18.50 -1.51 15.45
C LEU A 33 -19.17 -2.05 14.18
N MET A 34 -18.84 -3.30 13.82
CA MET A 34 -19.33 -3.94 12.61
C MET A 34 -20.84 -4.21 12.65
N GLN A 35 -21.41 -4.48 13.83
CA GLN A 35 -22.86 -4.70 13.99
C GLN A 35 -23.71 -3.49 13.59
N LYS A 36 -23.16 -2.27 13.66
CA LYS A 36 -23.84 -1.03 13.24
C LYS A 36 -23.44 -0.54 11.83
N SER A 37 -22.65 -1.33 11.12
CA SER A 37 -22.22 -1.03 9.76
C SER A 37 -22.87 -1.97 8.75
N SER A 38 -23.43 -1.44 7.68
CA SER A 38 -24.07 -2.23 6.61
C SER A 38 -23.07 -3.08 5.81
N SER A 39 -21.84 -2.61 5.68
CA SER A 39 -20.70 -3.34 5.13
C SER A 39 -19.40 -2.75 5.70
N ILE A 40 -18.37 -3.58 5.79
CA ILE A 40 -17.05 -3.14 6.24
C ILE A 40 -16.01 -3.14 5.12
N ARG A 41 -16.37 -3.68 3.96
CA ARG A 41 -15.43 -3.87 2.83
C ARG A 41 -15.37 -2.61 1.96
N MET A 42 -14.14 -2.19 1.64
CA MET A 42 -13.83 -1.09 0.75
C MET A 42 -12.86 -1.55 -0.34
N THR A 43 -12.96 -0.99 -1.53
CA THR A 43 -12.05 -1.29 -2.65
C THR A 43 -10.93 -0.26 -2.70
N SER A 44 -9.67 -0.74 -2.68
CA SER A 44 -8.49 0.09 -2.82
C SER A 44 -8.30 0.57 -4.27
N VAL A 45 -7.44 1.58 -4.44
CA VAL A 45 -6.95 2.01 -5.75
C VAL A 45 -5.99 0.98 -6.34
N PHE A 46 -5.64 1.14 -7.61
CA PHE A 46 -4.68 0.28 -8.28
C PHE A 46 -3.43 1.08 -8.71
N PRO A 47 -2.22 0.65 -8.37
CA PRO A 47 -1.92 -0.51 -7.52
C PRO A 47 -2.30 -0.26 -6.06
N PRO A 48 -2.65 -1.32 -5.29
CA PRO A 48 -3.01 -1.21 -3.88
C PRO A 48 -1.76 -1.09 -2.99
N ASP A 49 -0.99 -0.05 -3.21
CA ASP A 49 0.28 0.24 -2.54
C ASP A 49 0.06 1.39 -1.56
N SER A 50 0.52 1.26 -0.33
CA SER A 50 0.21 2.23 0.76
C SER A 50 0.43 3.69 0.37
N PRO A 51 1.53 4.09 -0.31
CA PRO A 51 1.71 5.48 -0.74
C PRO A 51 0.58 5.99 -1.64
N THR A 52 0.21 5.21 -2.66
CA THR A 52 -0.84 5.54 -3.62
C THR A 52 -2.21 5.54 -2.95
N ALA A 53 -2.47 4.54 -2.12
CA ALA A 53 -3.75 4.32 -1.46
C ALA A 53 -4.03 5.39 -0.39
N TRP A 54 -3.09 5.69 0.49
CA TRP A 54 -3.24 6.76 1.49
C TRP A 54 -3.39 8.13 0.87
N ALA A 55 -2.66 8.43 -0.22
CA ALA A 55 -2.86 9.67 -0.96
C ALA A 55 -4.30 9.79 -1.51
N SER A 56 -4.88 8.69 -2.01
CA SER A 56 -6.28 8.67 -2.47
C SER A 56 -7.27 8.84 -1.32
N ILE A 57 -7.03 8.22 -0.17
CA ILE A 57 -7.83 8.41 1.06
C ILE A 57 -7.82 9.87 1.49
N TYR A 58 -6.64 10.49 1.53
CA TYR A 58 -6.51 11.86 2.03
C TYR A 58 -7.14 12.89 1.09
N THR A 59 -6.94 12.71 -0.21
CA THR A 59 -7.33 13.71 -1.21
C THR A 59 -8.71 13.48 -1.83
N GLY A 60 -9.28 12.27 -1.71
CA GLY A 60 -10.49 11.89 -2.43
C GLY A 60 -10.32 11.83 -3.96
N LEU A 61 -9.06 11.75 -4.42
CA LEU A 61 -8.71 11.76 -5.84
C LEU A 61 -8.15 10.41 -6.28
N ASN A 62 -8.33 10.08 -7.55
CA ASN A 62 -7.66 8.93 -8.15
C ASN A 62 -6.15 9.21 -8.33
N PRO A 63 -5.31 8.17 -8.45
CA PRO A 63 -3.85 8.36 -8.52
C PRO A 63 -3.35 9.17 -9.71
N ALA A 64 -4.06 9.17 -10.85
CA ALA A 64 -3.68 9.99 -11.99
C ALA A 64 -3.99 11.49 -11.79
N LYS A 65 -4.80 11.86 -10.77
CA LYS A 65 -5.06 13.25 -10.38
C LYS A 65 -4.17 13.73 -9.24
N HIS A 66 -3.92 12.92 -8.21
CA HIS A 66 -3.02 13.33 -7.14
C HIS A 66 -1.53 13.09 -7.46
N GLY A 67 -1.21 12.23 -8.43
CA GLY A 67 0.16 12.06 -8.94
C GLY A 67 1.10 11.20 -8.09
N VAL A 68 0.62 10.61 -6.99
CA VAL A 68 1.34 9.61 -6.21
C VAL A 68 1.10 8.25 -6.85
N VAL A 69 2.09 7.73 -7.57
CA VAL A 69 1.98 6.50 -8.36
C VAL A 69 3.19 5.62 -8.10
N SER A 70 2.97 4.40 -7.63
CA SER A 70 4.04 3.49 -7.20
C SER A 70 4.70 2.68 -8.32
N PHE A 71 4.25 2.80 -9.57
CA PHE A 71 4.93 2.16 -10.70
C PHE A 71 6.31 2.75 -10.97
N LYS A 72 7.31 1.88 -11.14
CA LYS A 72 8.68 2.26 -11.44
C LYS A 72 9.03 1.90 -12.88
N ASP A 73 9.68 2.83 -13.57
CA ASP A 73 10.21 2.57 -14.89
C ASP A 73 11.51 1.77 -14.78
N SER A 74 11.50 0.54 -15.29
CA SER A 74 12.67 -0.36 -15.27
C SER A 74 13.85 0.17 -16.08
N ARG A 75 13.63 1.07 -17.03
CA ARG A 75 14.65 1.67 -17.89
C ARG A 75 15.41 2.78 -17.17
N THR A 76 14.70 3.68 -16.51
CA THR A 76 15.28 4.87 -15.88
C THR A 76 15.66 4.65 -14.42
N ARG A 77 15.03 3.68 -13.77
CA ARG A 77 15.15 3.36 -12.33
C ARG A 77 15.20 4.60 -11.48
N SER A 78 14.06 5.02 -11.02
CA SER A 78 13.97 6.14 -10.12
C SER A 78 14.87 5.95 -8.89
N LYS A 79 15.63 6.99 -8.56
CA LYS A 79 16.53 7.01 -7.40
C LYS A 79 15.70 6.88 -6.13
N VAL A 80 16.26 6.21 -5.12
CA VAL A 80 15.75 6.26 -3.74
C VAL A 80 15.65 7.74 -3.34
N GLY A 81 14.45 8.24 -3.09
CA GLY A 81 14.22 9.67 -2.75
C GLY A 81 12.96 10.27 -3.36
N GLU A 82 12.37 9.65 -4.38
CA GLU A 82 11.16 10.17 -5.04
C GLU A 82 9.92 10.29 -4.13
N TYR A 83 9.91 9.61 -2.99
CA TYR A 83 8.79 9.72 -2.04
C TYR A 83 8.71 11.08 -1.34
N LEU A 84 9.81 11.81 -1.21
CA LEU A 84 9.78 13.18 -0.67
C LEU A 84 9.05 14.15 -1.62
N ASP A 85 9.06 13.87 -2.93
CA ASP A 85 8.36 14.68 -3.93
C ASP A 85 6.84 14.50 -3.85
N TYR A 86 6.34 13.40 -3.25
CA TYR A 86 4.91 13.13 -3.16
C TYR A 86 4.19 13.98 -2.12
N VAL A 87 4.87 14.48 -1.09
CA VAL A 87 4.25 15.35 -0.06
C VAL A 87 3.63 16.58 -0.71
N GLY A 88 4.32 17.22 -1.66
CA GLY A 88 3.81 18.37 -2.40
C GLY A 88 2.49 18.12 -3.14
N ASN A 89 2.22 16.87 -3.50
CA ASN A 89 0.97 16.49 -4.18
C ASN A 89 -0.22 16.37 -3.22
N ILE A 90 0.03 16.26 -1.90
CA ILE A 90 -1.00 16.07 -0.86
C ILE A 90 -1.27 17.37 -0.11
N VAL A 91 -0.24 18.20 0.10
CA VAL A 91 -0.33 19.47 0.84
C VAL A 91 -1.45 20.35 0.27
N GLY A 92 -2.33 20.83 1.15
CA GLY A 92 -3.47 21.68 0.81
C GLY A 92 -4.65 20.96 0.15
N ARG A 93 -4.53 19.63 -0.09
CA ARG A 93 -5.55 18.81 -0.76
C ARG A 93 -6.11 17.69 0.12
N ALA A 94 -5.56 17.48 1.31
CA ALA A 94 -6.05 16.46 2.22
C ALA A 94 -7.37 16.90 2.89
N PHE A 95 -8.21 15.96 3.28
CA PHE A 95 -9.51 16.26 3.89
C PHE A 95 -9.39 17.13 5.15
N TRP A 96 -8.30 17.06 5.89
CA TRP A 96 -8.03 17.94 7.03
C TRP A 96 -7.68 19.38 6.61
N ASP A 97 -7.12 19.60 5.42
CA ASP A 97 -6.89 20.95 4.88
C ASP A 97 -8.24 21.58 4.52
N TYR A 98 -9.17 20.81 3.93
CA TYR A 98 -10.54 21.26 3.67
C TYR A 98 -11.29 21.53 4.97
N ALA A 99 -11.23 20.63 5.94
CA ALA A 99 -11.83 20.81 7.26
C ALA A 99 -11.30 22.08 7.95
N GLY A 100 -10.00 22.30 7.89
CA GLY A 100 -9.36 23.49 8.46
C GLY A 100 -9.84 24.80 7.82
N ARG A 101 -10.00 24.85 6.49
CA ARG A 101 -10.58 26.02 5.78
C ARG A 101 -12.03 26.31 6.19
N HIS A 102 -12.76 25.31 6.69
CA HIS A 102 -14.11 25.44 7.25
C HIS A 102 -14.11 25.58 8.78
N ASN A 103 -13.04 26.13 9.36
CA ASN A 103 -12.88 26.39 10.79
C ASN A 103 -12.98 25.14 11.70
N LYS A 104 -12.79 23.92 11.16
CA LYS A 104 -12.69 22.71 11.98
C LYS A 104 -11.26 22.58 12.50
N LYS A 105 -11.12 22.38 13.81
CA LYS A 105 -9.82 22.09 14.44
C LYS A 105 -9.43 20.64 14.14
N CYS A 106 -8.22 20.43 13.63
CA CYS A 106 -7.70 19.12 13.21
C CYS A 106 -6.54 18.70 14.10
N CYS A 107 -6.55 17.44 14.54
CA CYS A 107 -5.42 16.80 15.22
C CYS A 107 -5.03 15.58 14.40
N ILE A 108 -3.91 15.66 13.70
CA ILE A 108 -3.46 14.68 12.70
C ILE A 108 -2.15 14.05 13.15
N ILE A 109 -2.14 12.74 13.40
CA ILE A 109 -1.02 12.03 13.99
C ILE A 109 -0.50 10.95 13.04
N PHE A 110 0.77 11.07 12.65
CA PHE A 110 1.53 10.14 11.83
C PHE A 110 0.92 9.80 10.45
N PRO A 111 0.26 10.72 9.74
CA PRO A 111 -0.28 10.41 8.43
C PRO A 111 0.84 9.89 7.50
N HIS A 112 0.56 8.80 6.78
CA HIS A 112 1.52 8.21 5.86
C HIS A 112 1.92 9.21 4.76
N LEU A 113 3.17 9.25 4.32
CA LEU A 113 3.72 10.20 3.32
C LEU A 113 3.59 11.70 3.67
N ALA A 114 3.28 12.06 4.88
CA ALA A 114 3.05 13.45 5.26
C ALA A 114 4.18 14.04 6.12
N TYR A 115 5.42 13.80 5.72
CA TYR A 115 6.60 14.40 6.35
C TYR A 115 7.36 15.26 5.31
N PRO A 116 7.76 16.50 5.64
CA PRO A 116 7.53 17.22 6.91
C PRO A 116 6.06 17.66 7.08
N PRO A 117 5.61 17.94 8.33
CA PRO A 117 4.27 18.48 8.57
C PRO A 117 4.15 19.87 7.95
N TRP A 118 2.93 20.25 7.58
CA TRP A 118 2.62 21.56 7.01
C TRP A 118 1.55 22.29 7.83
N PRO A 119 1.39 23.62 7.62
CA PRO A 119 0.38 24.41 8.32
C PRO A 119 -1.04 23.89 8.10
N ILE A 120 -1.74 23.57 9.19
CA ILE A 120 -3.17 23.20 9.23
C ILE A 120 -3.87 23.99 10.33
N ASN A 121 -5.21 24.02 10.33
CA ASN A 121 -5.96 24.55 11.45
C ASN A 121 -5.96 23.58 12.62
N GLY A 122 -4.89 23.54 13.41
CA GLY A 122 -4.72 22.63 14.52
C GLY A 122 -3.31 22.07 14.63
N ILE A 123 -3.19 20.77 14.84
CA ILE A 123 -1.92 20.11 15.16
C ILE A 123 -1.66 18.98 14.17
N MET A 124 -0.43 18.92 13.68
CA MET A 124 0.05 17.81 12.88
C MET A 124 1.35 17.25 13.46
N VAL A 125 1.39 15.95 13.70
CA VAL A 125 2.59 15.23 14.14
C VAL A 125 2.98 14.28 13.02
N SER A 126 4.13 14.51 12.40
CA SER A 126 4.62 13.73 11.27
C SER A 126 5.96 13.09 11.58
N ARG A 127 6.17 11.91 11.06
CA ARG A 127 7.44 11.19 11.13
C ARG A 127 7.86 10.75 9.74
N THR A 128 9.16 10.54 9.54
CA THR A 128 9.68 9.95 8.31
C THR A 128 9.06 8.58 8.09
N THR A 129 8.71 8.30 6.83
CA THR A 129 8.18 7.00 6.44
C THR A 129 9.30 5.98 6.29
N GLU A 130 8.97 4.70 6.24
CA GLU A 130 9.92 3.58 6.11
C GLU A 130 10.85 3.68 4.88
N VAL A 131 10.52 4.54 3.93
CA VAL A 131 11.26 4.69 2.67
C VAL A 131 12.53 5.49 2.83
N ASP A 132 12.62 6.40 3.81
CA ASP A 132 13.86 7.12 4.11
C ASP A 132 14.60 6.49 5.30
N LEU A 133 15.18 5.33 5.07
CA LEU A 133 15.92 4.54 6.06
C LEU A 133 17.15 5.26 6.66
N ARG A 134 17.48 6.48 6.21
CA ARG A 134 18.71 7.17 6.59
C ARG A 134 18.54 8.23 7.66
N LYS A 135 17.32 8.73 7.88
CA LYS A 135 17.04 9.74 8.90
C LYS A 135 15.67 9.51 9.51
N PHE A 136 15.66 8.88 10.68
CA PHE A 136 14.48 8.92 11.53
C PHE A 136 14.32 10.34 12.08
N ASP A 137 13.25 11.00 11.68
CA ASP A 137 12.92 12.34 12.16
C ASP A 137 11.42 12.43 12.44
N LEU A 138 11.08 13.19 13.47
CA LEU A 138 9.72 13.47 13.88
C LEU A 138 9.59 14.97 14.08
N LYS A 139 8.62 15.57 13.41
CA LYS A 139 8.33 17.01 13.49
C LYS A 139 6.86 17.27 13.79
N THR A 140 6.58 18.43 14.34
CA THR A 140 5.23 18.89 14.64
C THR A 140 4.93 20.20 13.93
N TYR A 141 3.63 20.41 13.64
CA TYR A 141 3.07 21.72 13.36
C TYR A 141 1.92 21.99 14.34
N PRO A 142 1.91 23.14 15.03
CA PRO A 142 3.00 24.10 15.16
C PRO A 142 4.30 23.46 15.70
N THR A 143 5.44 24.13 15.48
CA THR A 143 6.74 23.64 15.98
C THR A 143 6.75 23.53 17.49
N ASN A 144 7.53 22.59 18.05
CA ASN A 144 7.77 22.46 19.49
C ASN A 144 6.55 22.06 20.34
N ILE A 145 5.56 21.39 19.78
CA ILE A 145 4.47 20.81 20.57
C ILE A 145 5.03 19.70 21.47
N PRO A 146 4.75 19.71 22.79
CA PRO A 146 5.23 18.69 23.70
C PRO A 146 4.62 17.31 23.40
N LEU A 147 5.41 16.38 22.94
CA LEU A 147 4.94 15.00 22.64
C LEU A 147 4.63 14.21 23.92
N GLY A 148 5.36 14.47 25.02
CA GLY A 148 5.23 13.73 26.27
C GLY A 148 5.78 12.30 26.20
N CYS A 149 6.60 12.00 25.19
CA CYS A 149 7.35 10.75 25.04
C CYS A 149 8.67 11.04 24.29
N ASN A 150 9.60 10.11 24.35
CA ASN A 150 10.79 10.16 23.50
C ASN A 150 10.38 9.86 22.04
N PRO A 151 10.74 10.71 21.05
CA PRO A 151 10.46 10.46 19.65
C PRO A 151 10.87 9.06 19.15
N ALA A 152 11.99 8.52 19.64
CA ALA A 152 12.45 7.18 19.26
C ALA A 152 11.46 6.06 19.64
N GLU A 153 10.60 6.28 20.63
CA GLU A 153 9.62 5.28 21.09
C GLU A 153 8.43 5.11 20.15
N VAL A 154 8.24 6.07 19.24
CA VAL A 154 7.13 6.09 18.27
C VAL A 154 7.61 6.02 16.82
N MET A 155 8.88 5.69 16.59
CA MET A 155 9.43 5.50 15.24
C MET A 155 9.15 4.08 14.72
N PRO A 156 8.83 3.91 13.43
CA PRO A 156 8.58 2.62 12.83
C PRO A 156 9.78 1.67 12.95
N ILE A 157 9.48 0.37 13.02
CA ILE A 157 10.52 -0.67 13.02
C ILE A 157 10.89 -0.97 11.57
N THR A 158 12.12 -0.63 11.19
CA THR A 158 12.63 -0.77 9.81
C THR A 158 13.59 -1.95 9.64
N SER A 159 14.05 -2.56 10.74
CA SER A 159 14.97 -3.70 10.71
C SER A 159 14.24 -5.01 11.02
N PHE A 160 14.34 -5.97 10.11
CA PHE A 160 13.81 -7.32 10.34
C PHE A 160 14.92 -8.25 10.80
N PRO A 161 14.81 -8.82 12.03
CA PRO A 161 15.78 -9.76 12.54
C PRO A 161 15.73 -11.10 11.78
N SER A 162 16.81 -11.91 11.89
CA SER A 162 16.85 -13.25 11.26
C SER A 162 15.76 -14.19 11.78
N ASN A 163 15.40 -14.07 13.05
CA ASN A 163 14.22 -14.71 13.62
C ASN A 163 13.07 -13.68 13.61
N PRO A 164 12.04 -13.86 12.77
CA PRO A 164 10.95 -12.89 12.64
C PRO A 164 10.15 -12.71 13.93
N TYR A 165 10.08 -13.71 14.80
CA TYR A 165 9.34 -13.60 16.06
C TYR A 165 9.93 -12.55 17.02
N GLN A 166 11.19 -12.15 16.82
CA GLN A 166 11.83 -11.09 17.63
C GLN A 166 11.22 -9.70 17.40
N ILE A 167 10.46 -9.49 16.29
CA ILE A 167 9.78 -8.20 16.06
C ILE A 167 8.49 -8.04 16.86
N ILE A 168 7.92 -9.14 17.39
CA ILE A 168 6.58 -9.14 18.00
C ILE A 168 6.51 -8.19 19.21
N GLN A 169 7.43 -8.32 20.16
CA GLN A 169 7.40 -7.48 21.37
C GLN A 169 7.75 -6.01 21.09
N PRO A 170 8.80 -5.68 20.31
CA PRO A 170 9.04 -4.31 19.90
C PRO A 170 7.85 -3.68 19.18
N THR A 171 7.18 -4.40 18.28
CA THR A 171 6.00 -3.90 17.56
C THR A 171 4.83 -3.63 18.51
N LYS A 172 4.54 -4.51 19.45
CA LYS A 172 3.51 -4.28 20.46
C LYS A 172 3.83 -3.05 21.32
N LYS A 173 5.10 -2.87 21.72
CA LYS A 173 5.55 -1.70 22.49
C LYS A 173 5.36 -0.41 21.67
N LEU A 174 5.72 -0.41 20.40
CA LEU A 174 5.51 0.71 19.49
C LEU A 174 4.03 1.10 19.43
N ILE A 175 3.13 0.14 19.16
CA ILE A 175 1.68 0.39 19.10
C ILE A 175 1.16 1.00 20.40
N LEU A 176 1.59 0.49 21.56
CA LEU A 176 1.18 1.05 22.86
C LEU A 176 1.67 2.48 23.07
N ASN A 177 2.87 2.81 22.62
CA ASN A 177 3.41 4.17 22.70
C ASN A 177 2.66 5.11 21.75
N GLU A 178 2.32 4.66 20.53
CA GLU A 178 1.48 5.40 19.58
C GLU A 178 0.09 5.67 20.15
N VAL A 179 -0.53 4.67 20.79
CA VAL A 179 -1.82 4.83 21.48
C VAL A 179 -1.70 5.82 22.63
N LYS A 180 -0.66 5.71 23.47
CA LYS A 180 -0.44 6.65 24.59
C LYS A 180 -0.30 8.09 24.08
N LEU A 181 0.45 8.30 23.02
CA LEU A 181 0.61 9.60 22.40
C LEU A 181 -0.73 10.09 21.82
N GLY A 182 -1.44 9.25 21.07
CA GLY A 182 -2.74 9.60 20.50
C GLY A 182 -3.76 10.01 21.56
N LEU A 183 -3.88 9.24 22.66
CA LEU A 183 -4.77 9.56 23.78
C LEU A 183 -4.37 10.84 24.52
N ARG A 184 -3.06 11.12 24.64
CA ARG A 184 -2.58 12.39 25.20
C ARG A 184 -3.07 13.57 24.36
N PHE A 185 -2.92 13.50 23.03
CA PHE A 185 -3.38 14.58 22.15
C PHE A 185 -4.90 14.72 22.15
N LEU A 186 -5.62 13.62 22.15
CA LEU A 186 -7.08 13.57 22.20
C LEU A 186 -7.65 14.24 23.46
N ASN A 187 -6.95 14.13 24.61
CA ASN A 187 -7.36 14.71 25.89
C ASN A 187 -6.92 16.18 26.10
N ASN A 188 -5.80 16.59 25.50
CA ASN A 188 -5.19 17.88 25.86
C ASN A 188 -5.42 18.97 24.79
N TYR A 189 -5.99 18.63 23.65
CA TYR A 189 -6.21 19.58 22.57
C TYR A 189 -7.65 19.54 22.07
N ASP A 190 -8.18 20.69 21.71
CA ASP A 190 -9.48 20.78 21.04
C ASP A 190 -9.40 20.24 19.62
N TRP A 191 -10.39 19.45 19.23
CA TRP A 191 -10.51 18.90 17.89
C TRP A 191 -11.97 18.72 17.46
N ASN A 192 -12.20 18.89 16.15
CA ASN A 192 -13.40 18.45 15.45
C ASN A 192 -13.09 17.21 14.62
N LEU A 193 -11.85 17.13 14.13
CA LEU A 193 -11.32 16.03 13.35
C LEU A 193 -10.05 15.51 14.02
N PHE A 194 -10.07 14.26 14.45
CA PHE A 194 -8.92 13.56 14.99
C PHE A 194 -8.57 12.38 14.08
N PHE A 195 -7.34 12.29 13.62
CA PHE A 195 -6.83 11.19 12.82
C PHE A 195 -5.52 10.66 13.40
N ILE A 196 -5.42 9.35 13.54
CA ILE A 196 -4.16 8.67 13.89
C ILE A 196 -3.95 7.45 12.99
N TYR A 197 -2.70 7.28 12.52
CA TYR A 197 -2.31 6.19 11.64
C TYR A 197 -1.36 5.22 12.32
N PHE A 198 -1.59 3.92 12.09
CA PHE A 198 -0.80 2.79 12.58
C PHE A 198 -0.30 1.95 11.40
N SER A 199 1.01 1.85 11.20
CA SER A 199 1.61 1.08 10.10
C SER A 199 1.95 -0.37 10.45
N SER A 200 1.95 -0.71 11.74
CA SER A 200 2.59 -1.94 12.21
C SER A 200 1.88 -3.23 11.80
N LEU A 201 0.56 -3.21 11.56
CA LEU A 201 -0.19 -4.42 11.21
C LEU A 201 0.21 -4.95 9.84
N ASP A 202 0.39 -4.07 8.86
CA ASP A 202 0.86 -4.41 7.52
C ASP A 202 2.20 -5.17 7.57
N ASN A 203 3.18 -4.65 8.31
CA ASN A 203 4.48 -5.30 8.49
C ASN A 203 4.36 -6.71 9.10
N ILE A 204 3.49 -6.90 10.08
CA ILE A 204 3.23 -8.22 10.69
C ILE A 204 2.61 -9.17 9.67
N GLN A 205 1.66 -8.71 8.89
CA GLN A 205 1.00 -9.52 7.87
C GLN A 205 1.96 -9.91 6.75
N HIS A 206 2.82 -9.00 6.31
CA HIS A 206 3.87 -9.32 5.35
C HIS A 206 4.78 -10.45 5.80
N VAL A 207 5.10 -10.52 7.09
CA VAL A 207 6.06 -11.49 7.64
C VAL A 207 5.43 -12.83 8.01
N PHE A 208 4.18 -12.82 8.50
CA PHE A 208 3.56 -13.99 9.13
C PHE A 208 2.35 -14.57 8.39
N TRP A 209 2.04 -14.11 7.17
CA TRP A 209 0.85 -14.55 6.45
C TRP A 209 0.78 -16.07 6.25
N ASN A 210 1.91 -16.73 6.05
CA ASN A 210 2.00 -18.18 5.90
C ASN A 210 1.53 -18.97 7.14
N GLU A 211 1.45 -18.34 8.31
CA GLU A 211 0.87 -19.02 9.49
C GLU A 211 -0.63 -19.27 9.30
N LEU A 212 -1.34 -18.38 8.60
CA LEU A 212 -2.77 -18.56 8.30
C LEU A 212 -3.01 -19.74 7.34
N GLU A 213 -2.09 -19.97 6.42
CA GLU A 213 -2.16 -21.08 5.48
C GLU A 213 -1.81 -22.42 6.15
N ASN A 214 -0.75 -22.44 6.97
CA ASN A 214 -0.28 -23.64 7.65
C ASN A 214 -1.20 -24.08 8.79
N TYR A 215 -1.95 -23.15 9.38
CA TYR A 215 -2.88 -23.39 10.48
C TYR A 215 -4.33 -23.41 10.00
N GLY A 216 -4.68 -24.34 9.09
CA GLY A 216 -6.07 -24.54 8.66
C GLY A 216 -7.02 -24.81 9.83
N GLY A 217 -8.29 -24.47 9.70
CA GLY A 217 -9.32 -24.66 10.71
C GLY A 217 -9.07 -23.84 11.98
N ASP A 218 -9.37 -24.41 13.16
CA ASP A 218 -9.28 -23.72 14.46
C ASP A 218 -7.85 -23.30 14.86
N LYS A 219 -6.83 -23.88 14.24
CA LYS A 219 -5.43 -23.50 14.52
C LYS A 219 -5.09 -22.07 14.08
N LYS A 220 -5.86 -21.45 13.16
CA LYS A 220 -5.69 -20.03 12.76
C LYS A 220 -5.74 -19.08 13.96
N TYR A 221 -6.51 -19.41 14.98
CA TYR A 221 -6.60 -18.62 16.22
C TYR A 221 -5.33 -18.67 17.10
N LYS A 222 -4.32 -19.44 16.70
CA LYS A 222 -2.99 -19.46 17.33
C LYS A 222 -1.94 -18.67 16.57
N SER A 223 -2.30 -18.11 15.38
CA SER A 223 -1.35 -17.39 14.54
C SER A 223 -0.92 -16.05 15.16
N THR A 224 0.27 -15.60 14.77
CA THR A 224 0.78 -14.26 15.15
C THR A 224 -0.17 -13.17 14.63
N ILE A 225 -0.70 -13.29 13.42
CA ILE A 225 -1.64 -12.34 12.84
C ILE A 225 -2.90 -12.22 13.69
N PHE A 226 -3.54 -13.34 14.04
CA PHE A 226 -4.72 -13.32 14.91
C PHE A 226 -4.43 -12.64 16.26
N ASN A 227 -3.28 -12.93 16.87
CA ASN A 227 -2.88 -12.29 18.11
C ASN A 227 -2.69 -10.77 17.97
N PHE A 228 -2.26 -10.28 16.79
CA PHE A 228 -2.20 -8.84 16.52
C PHE A 228 -3.58 -8.24 16.31
N TYR A 229 -4.52 -8.91 15.61
CA TYR A 229 -5.90 -8.46 15.50
C TYR A 229 -6.55 -8.31 16.88
N ARG A 230 -6.37 -9.28 17.78
CA ARG A 230 -6.82 -9.18 19.20
C ARG A 230 -6.13 -8.04 19.95
N PHE A 231 -4.85 -7.81 19.66
CA PHE A 231 -4.10 -6.73 20.27
C PHE A 231 -4.62 -5.36 19.84
N TYR A 232 -4.88 -5.18 18.55
CA TYR A 232 -5.51 -3.97 18.01
C TYR A 232 -6.93 -3.78 18.56
N ASP A 233 -7.73 -4.84 18.60
CA ASP A 233 -9.09 -4.79 19.16
C ASP A 233 -9.07 -4.24 20.60
N LYS A 234 -8.21 -4.81 21.46
CA LYS A 234 -8.17 -4.47 22.89
C LYS A 234 -7.47 -3.13 23.16
N TYR A 235 -6.30 -2.93 22.54
CA TYR A 235 -5.39 -1.84 22.95
C TYR A 235 -5.44 -0.62 22.03
N VAL A 236 -5.98 -0.74 20.84
CA VAL A 236 -6.23 0.39 19.95
C VAL A 236 -7.74 0.72 19.98
N ILE A 237 -8.56 -0.09 19.36
CA ILE A 237 -10.00 0.19 19.22
C ILE A 237 -10.67 0.37 20.58
N GLY A 238 -10.50 -0.57 21.50
CA GLY A 238 -11.10 -0.51 22.83
C GLY A 238 -10.61 0.66 23.70
N LYS A 239 -9.46 1.25 23.40
CA LYS A 239 -8.99 2.45 24.12
C LYS A 239 -9.61 3.73 23.55
N PHE A 240 -9.62 3.89 22.22
CA PHE A 240 -10.19 5.07 21.58
C PHE A 240 -11.74 5.08 21.65
N LEU A 241 -12.39 3.93 21.61
CA LEU A 241 -13.85 3.81 21.70
C LEU A 241 -14.43 4.41 23.00
N LYS A 242 -13.64 4.53 24.06
CA LYS A 242 -14.05 5.15 25.33
C LYS A 242 -14.27 6.68 25.25
N TYR A 243 -13.81 7.31 24.18
CA TYR A 243 -13.92 8.74 23.95
C TYR A 243 -15.03 9.12 22.98
N ILE A 244 -15.88 8.16 22.61
CA ILE A 244 -16.99 8.37 21.70
C ILE A 244 -18.24 8.75 22.50
N ASP A 245 -18.77 9.92 22.19
CA ASP A 245 -20.03 10.45 22.71
C ASP A 245 -21.06 10.63 21.58
N GLU A 246 -22.23 11.16 21.92
CA GLU A 246 -23.35 11.43 21.00
C GLU A 246 -23.05 12.48 19.92
N ASN A 247 -21.90 13.12 19.96
CA ASN A 247 -21.47 14.10 18.96
C ASN A 247 -20.29 13.55 18.11
N THR A 248 -19.86 12.31 18.34
CA THR A 248 -18.63 11.78 17.74
C THR A 248 -18.92 10.58 16.85
N VAL A 249 -18.57 10.68 15.58
CA VAL A 249 -18.50 9.53 14.67
C VAL A 249 -17.12 8.90 14.80
N PHE A 250 -17.06 7.60 15.04
CA PHE A 250 -15.85 6.80 15.08
C PHE A 250 -15.66 6.08 13.77
N ILE A 251 -14.52 6.28 13.13
CA ILE A 251 -14.19 5.68 11.83
C ILE A 251 -12.94 4.83 11.98
N VAL A 252 -13.01 3.59 11.50
CA VAL A 252 -11.83 2.72 11.32
C VAL A 252 -11.70 2.43 9.84
N LEU A 253 -10.51 2.65 9.29
CA LEU A 253 -10.27 2.43 7.87
C LEU A 253 -8.86 1.87 7.60
N SER A 254 -8.71 1.21 6.45
CA SER A 254 -7.42 0.83 5.89
C SER A 254 -7.32 1.22 4.43
N ASP A 255 -6.11 1.20 3.93
CA ASP A 255 -5.75 1.54 2.55
C ASP A 255 -5.86 0.34 1.60
N HIS A 256 -5.60 -0.87 2.08
CA HIS A 256 -5.75 -2.14 1.38
C HIS A 256 -5.97 -3.29 2.36
N GLY A 257 -6.30 -4.44 1.83
CA GLY A 257 -6.28 -5.69 2.58
C GLY A 257 -5.00 -6.48 2.33
N HIS A 258 -4.99 -7.75 2.77
CA HIS A 258 -3.84 -8.62 2.66
C HIS A 258 -4.19 -9.99 2.11
N GLY A 259 -3.22 -10.66 1.48
CA GLY A 259 -3.35 -12.00 0.95
C GLY A 259 -2.00 -12.73 0.89
N LEU A 260 -2.01 -13.96 0.40
CA LEU A 260 -0.78 -14.73 0.20
C LEU A 260 0.00 -14.16 -1.01
N ARG A 261 1.30 -14.00 -0.86
CA ARG A 261 2.18 -13.66 -1.97
C ARG A 261 2.31 -14.84 -2.93
N PRO A 262 2.16 -14.63 -4.25
CA PRO A 262 2.24 -15.70 -5.22
C PRO A 262 3.63 -16.37 -5.24
N CYS A 263 3.63 -17.69 -5.37
CA CYS A 263 4.85 -18.49 -5.52
C CYS A 263 5.15 -18.88 -6.98
N LYS A 264 4.13 -18.88 -7.85
CA LYS A 264 4.27 -19.14 -9.30
C LYS A 264 4.46 -17.81 -10.02
N LEU A 265 5.34 -17.75 -11.02
CA LEU A 265 5.63 -16.52 -11.77
C LEU A 265 5.34 -16.70 -13.26
N VAL A 266 4.90 -15.61 -13.88
CA VAL A 266 4.96 -15.40 -15.34
C VAL A 266 6.00 -14.33 -15.62
N ASN A 267 7.06 -14.69 -16.34
CA ASN A 267 8.14 -13.76 -16.72
C ASN A 267 7.69 -12.90 -17.89
N ILE A 268 7.19 -11.72 -17.60
CA ILE A 268 6.59 -10.82 -18.61
C ILE A 268 7.63 -10.28 -19.60
N ASN A 269 8.86 -10.00 -19.17
CA ASN A 269 9.91 -9.63 -20.12
C ASN A 269 10.27 -10.78 -21.08
N GLU A 270 10.28 -12.02 -20.62
CA GLU A 270 10.44 -13.20 -21.48
C GLU A 270 9.27 -13.35 -22.46
N PHE A 271 8.04 -13.11 -21.98
CA PHE A 271 6.87 -13.10 -22.84
C PHE A 271 6.97 -12.06 -23.95
N LEU A 272 7.38 -10.83 -23.63
CA LEU A 272 7.59 -9.76 -24.61
C LEU A 272 8.76 -10.07 -25.57
N ALA A 273 9.81 -10.72 -25.08
CA ALA A 273 10.94 -11.14 -25.91
C ALA A 273 10.52 -12.18 -26.95
N ARG A 274 9.75 -13.20 -26.55
CA ARG A 274 9.18 -14.21 -27.48
C ARG A 274 8.23 -13.58 -28.50
N ALA A 275 7.52 -12.53 -28.13
CA ALA A 275 6.68 -11.76 -29.05
C ALA A 275 7.47 -10.80 -29.96
N GLY A 276 8.79 -10.73 -29.85
CA GLY A 276 9.65 -9.85 -30.64
C GLY A 276 9.60 -8.37 -30.22
N LEU A 277 8.90 -8.04 -29.13
CA LEU A 277 8.71 -6.68 -28.63
C LEU A 277 9.85 -6.22 -27.68
N LEU A 278 10.57 -7.18 -27.09
CA LEU A 278 11.73 -6.91 -26.25
C LEU A 278 12.95 -7.57 -26.89
N LYS A 279 14.05 -6.84 -26.99
CA LYS A 279 15.30 -7.35 -27.53
C LYS A 279 16.28 -7.62 -26.40
N VAL A 280 16.96 -8.76 -26.50
CA VAL A 280 18.02 -9.16 -25.57
C VAL A 280 19.36 -8.90 -26.23
N LYS A 281 20.32 -8.30 -25.49
CA LYS A 281 21.70 -8.18 -25.99
C LYS A 281 22.25 -9.58 -26.22
N ILE A 282 22.55 -9.91 -27.47
CA ILE A 282 23.20 -11.17 -27.82
C ILE A 282 24.63 -11.09 -27.28
N LYS A 283 24.90 -11.78 -26.19
CA LYS A 283 26.26 -11.93 -25.69
C LYS A 283 26.91 -13.05 -26.49
N ARG A 284 27.93 -12.70 -27.29
CA ARG A 284 28.97 -13.67 -27.64
C ARG A 284 29.56 -14.17 -26.32
N HIS A 285 29.67 -15.49 -26.15
CA HIS A 285 30.24 -16.15 -24.97
C HIS A 285 31.66 -15.63 -24.65
N ASN A 286 31.75 -14.49 -24.00
CA ASN A 286 32.98 -14.01 -23.42
C ASN A 286 32.84 -14.09 -21.89
N PHE A 287 33.49 -15.08 -21.30
CA PHE A 287 33.60 -15.28 -19.85
C PHE A 287 34.17 -14.06 -19.10
N TYR A 288 34.69 -13.09 -19.81
CA TYR A 288 35.29 -11.85 -19.28
C TYR A 288 34.33 -10.65 -19.26
N ASP A 289 33.04 -10.82 -19.63
CA ASP A 289 32.08 -9.70 -19.51
C ASP A 289 31.58 -9.59 -18.05
N PRO A 290 31.92 -8.49 -17.33
CA PRO A 290 31.53 -8.31 -15.94
C PRO A 290 30.04 -8.42 -15.70
N SER A 291 29.19 -8.10 -16.69
CA SER A 291 27.75 -8.17 -16.59
C SER A 291 27.21 -9.61 -16.56
N TYR A 292 27.86 -10.53 -17.29
CA TYR A 292 27.50 -11.96 -17.27
C TYR A 292 27.90 -12.63 -15.95
N THR A 293 29.12 -12.31 -15.48
CA THR A 293 29.58 -12.81 -14.18
C THR A 293 28.70 -12.32 -13.06
N MET A 294 28.25 -11.07 -13.13
CA MET A 294 27.34 -10.45 -12.16
C MET A 294 25.96 -11.13 -12.19
N GLU A 295 25.40 -11.45 -13.36
CA GLU A 295 24.11 -12.12 -13.48
C GLU A 295 24.16 -13.56 -12.99
N PHE A 296 25.23 -14.29 -13.29
CA PHE A 296 25.48 -15.63 -12.76
C PHE A 296 25.66 -15.61 -11.23
N VAL A 297 26.44 -14.68 -10.70
CA VAL A 297 26.61 -14.46 -9.26
C VAL A 297 25.27 -14.08 -8.63
N LYS A 298 24.48 -13.22 -9.27
CA LYS A 298 23.14 -12.82 -8.83
C LYS A 298 22.19 -14.01 -8.76
N LYS A 299 22.09 -14.85 -9.80
CA LYS A 299 21.27 -16.07 -9.79
C LYS A 299 21.70 -17.04 -8.69
N LYS A 300 23.02 -17.26 -8.54
CA LYS A 300 23.58 -18.16 -7.54
C LYS A 300 23.43 -17.64 -6.11
N THR A 301 23.67 -16.34 -5.88
CA THR A 301 23.49 -15.70 -4.57
C THR A 301 22.02 -15.59 -4.20
N THR A 302 21.12 -15.26 -5.13
CA THR A 302 19.68 -15.23 -4.87
C THR A 302 19.17 -16.62 -4.47
N LYS A 303 19.64 -17.67 -5.14
CA LYS A 303 19.31 -19.05 -4.76
C LYS A 303 19.83 -19.41 -3.37
N ILE A 304 21.09 -19.10 -3.05
CA ILE A 304 21.71 -19.36 -1.74
C ILE A 304 21.05 -18.52 -0.63
N ILE A 305 20.74 -17.25 -0.91
CA ILE A 305 20.02 -16.35 0.01
C ILE A 305 18.64 -16.89 0.33
N SER A 306 17.94 -17.47 -0.66
CA SER A 306 16.62 -18.05 -0.48
C SER A 306 16.62 -19.36 0.29
N GLU A 307 17.72 -20.11 0.25
CA GLU A 307 17.84 -21.41 0.92
C GLU A 307 18.33 -21.27 2.36
N LYS A 308 19.10 -20.22 2.68
CA LYS A 308 19.71 -20.03 4.02
C LYS A 308 19.41 -18.62 4.57
N ARG A 309 18.50 -18.55 5.52
CA ARG A 309 18.09 -17.30 6.21
C ARG A 309 19.26 -16.48 6.80
N ILE A 310 20.32 -17.13 7.23
CA ILE A 310 21.54 -16.48 7.77
C ILE A 310 22.26 -15.69 6.66
N ILE A 311 22.34 -16.25 5.48
CA ILE A 311 22.99 -15.59 4.32
C ILE A 311 22.12 -14.44 3.80
N ALA A 312 20.79 -14.57 3.85
CA ALA A 312 19.86 -13.47 3.57
C ALA A 312 20.10 -12.27 4.49
N LYS A 313 20.37 -12.51 5.78
CA LYS A 313 20.70 -11.46 6.76
C LYS A 313 22.04 -10.78 6.49
N MET A 314 23.07 -11.56 6.16
CA MET A 314 24.39 -11.00 5.79
C MET A 314 24.28 -10.16 4.51
N ALA A 315 23.54 -10.62 3.51
CA ALA A 315 23.28 -9.88 2.29
C ALA A 315 22.47 -8.59 2.54
N SER A 316 21.43 -8.64 3.38
CA SER A 316 20.63 -7.46 3.74
C SER A 316 21.46 -6.43 4.52
N LYS A 317 22.30 -6.89 5.46
CA LYS A 317 23.23 -6.02 6.19
C LYS A 317 24.31 -5.44 5.27
N PHE A 318 24.83 -6.23 4.35
CA PHE A 318 25.78 -5.75 3.34
C PHE A 318 25.13 -4.71 2.42
N LEU A 319 23.91 -4.95 1.95
CA LEU A 319 23.15 -4.00 1.11
C LEU A 319 22.77 -2.72 1.86
N SER A 320 22.52 -2.78 3.17
CA SER A 320 22.27 -1.59 3.99
C SER A 320 23.52 -0.75 4.24
N LEU A 321 24.70 -1.38 4.32
CA LEU A 321 25.99 -0.70 4.45
C LEU A 321 26.50 -0.13 3.10
N PHE A 322 26.10 -0.74 2.00
CA PHE A 322 26.50 -0.35 0.65
C PHE A 322 25.26 -0.15 -0.24
N PRO A 323 24.53 0.98 -0.12
CA PRO A 323 23.33 1.26 -0.93
C PRO A 323 23.59 1.23 -2.43
N GLN A 324 24.82 1.52 -2.86
CA GLN A 324 25.27 1.40 -4.25
C GLN A 324 25.26 -0.05 -4.75
N ALA A 325 25.45 -1.04 -3.87
CA ALA A 325 25.35 -2.45 -4.22
C ALA A 325 23.91 -2.87 -4.54
N LEU A 326 22.89 -2.20 -3.98
CA LEU A 326 21.51 -2.36 -4.37
C LEU A 326 21.30 -1.91 -5.83
N GLY A 327 21.92 -0.81 -6.22
CA GLY A 327 21.99 -0.35 -7.62
C GLY A 327 22.60 -1.40 -8.53
N ILE A 328 23.72 -2.01 -8.15
CA ILE A 328 24.41 -3.07 -8.92
C ILE A 328 23.53 -4.33 -9.02
N TYR A 329 22.90 -4.74 -7.92
CA TYR A 329 21.99 -5.91 -7.89
C TYR A 329 20.77 -5.72 -8.82
N THR A 330 20.35 -4.49 -9.01
CA THR A 330 19.21 -4.13 -9.88
C THR A 330 19.62 -3.76 -11.31
N VAL A 331 20.90 -3.54 -11.65
CA VAL A 331 21.35 -2.85 -12.89
C VAL A 331 21.60 -3.77 -14.09
N SER A 332 21.93 -5.04 -13.95
CA SER A 332 22.26 -5.85 -15.12
C SER A 332 21.02 -6.51 -15.72
N SER A 333 20.29 -5.78 -16.54
CA SER A 333 19.33 -6.38 -17.45
C SER A 333 20.01 -6.66 -18.80
N PRO A 334 19.89 -7.87 -19.36
CA PRO A 334 20.39 -8.17 -20.69
C PRO A 334 19.58 -7.51 -21.80
N ILE A 335 18.72 -6.53 -21.47
CA ILE A 335 17.81 -5.88 -22.40
C ILE A 335 18.59 -4.88 -23.28
N ASP A 336 18.41 -4.99 -24.57
CA ASP A 336 18.80 -3.98 -25.54
C ASP A 336 17.73 -2.89 -25.60
N TRP A 337 17.96 -1.83 -24.82
CA TRP A 337 16.99 -0.75 -24.66
C TRP A 337 16.76 0.07 -25.92
N GLU A 338 17.71 0.12 -26.84
CA GLU A 338 17.60 0.87 -28.09
C GLU A 338 16.63 0.21 -29.08
N ASN A 339 16.65 -1.13 -29.10
CA ASN A 339 15.87 -1.95 -30.01
C ASN A 339 14.62 -2.58 -29.34
N THR A 340 14.33 -2.26 -28.07
CA THR A 340 13.18 -2.77 -27.35
C THR A 340 11.98 -1.85 -27.53
N VAL A 341 10.85 -2.41 -27.98
CA VAL A 341 9.58 -1.68 -28.21
C VAL A 341 8.71 -1.63 -26.96
N ALA A 342 8.69 -2.71 -26.15
CA ALA A 342 7.90 -2.76 -24.94
C ALA A 342 8.62 -3.54 -23.82
N TYR A 343 8.41 -3.14 -22.58
CA TYR A 343 9.06 -3.73 -21.41
C TYR A 343 8.21 -3.61 -20.15
N LEU A 344 8.49 -4.47 -19.18
CA LEU A 344 7.80 -4.49 -17.90
C LEU A 344 8.13 -3.24 -17.07
N ALA A 345 7.10 -2.53 -16.62
CA ALA A 345 7.18 -1.57 -15.52
C ALA A 345 6.63 -2.23 -14.27
N ASP A 346 7.43 -2.32 -13.24
CA ASP A 346 7.14 -3.08 -12.02
C ASP A 346 7.07 -2.14 -10.81
N CYS A 347 6.12 -2.40 -9.92
CA CYS A 347 5.98 -1.66 -8.66
C CYS A 347 7.12 -1.96 -7.67
N SER A 348 7.69 -3.17 -7.72
CA SER A 348 8.69 -3.66 -6.76
C SER A 348 10.13 -3.63 -7.27
N ALA A 349 10.34 -3.23 -8.52
CA ALA A 349 11.63 -3.37 -9.22
C ALA A 349 12.18 -4.82 -9.17
N GLY A 350 11.30 -5.82 -9.24
CA GLY A 350 11.63 -7.24 -9.24
C GLY A 350 11.97 -7.84 -7.86
N LEU A 351 11.87 -7.08 -6.78
CA LEU A 351 12.19 -7.56 -5.43
C LEU A 351 11.05 -8.35 -4.78
N LYS A 352 9.81 -8.02 -5.13
CA LYS A 352 8.61 -8.67 -4.60
C LYS A 352 7.74 -9.15 -5.76
N ALA A 353 7.26 -10.38 -5.70
CA ALA A 353 6.30 -10.88 -6.67
C ALA A 353 4.89 -10.37 -6.30
N TYR A 354 4.36 -9.46 -7.10
CA TYR A 354 2.97 -9.04 -7.05
C TYR A 354 2.18 -9.76 -8.14
N SER A 355 0.87 -9.92 -7.94
CA SER A 355 -0.04 -10.44 -8.98
C SER A 355 -0.38 -9.39 -10.05
N TYR A 356 0.21 -8.23 -10.00
CA TYR A 356 -0.06 -7.11 -10.91
C TYR A 356 1.21 -6.38 -11.34
N ALA A 357 1.18 -5.80 -12.51
CA ALA A 357 2.21 -4.92 -13.03
C ALA A 357 1.70 -4.09 -14.22
N GLY A 358 2.61 -3.39 -14.88
CA GLY A 358 2.33 -2.68 -16.10
C GLY A 358 3.40 -2.89 -17.15
N ILE A 359 3.06 -2.57 -18.39
CA ILE A 359 3.98 -2.58 -19.54
C ILE A 359 4.07 -1.18 -20.10
N LYS A 360 5.30 -0.70 -20.28
CA LYS A 360 5.60 0.54 -21.02
C LYS A 360 5.93 0.22 -22.45
N VAL A 361 5.42 1.05 -23.36
CA VAL A 361 5.74 1.06 -24.79
C VAL A 361 6.69 2.21 -25.06
N GLN A 362 7.69 1.98 -25.89
CA GLN A 362 8.72 2.96 -26.21
C GLN A 362 8.13 4.24 -26.80
N GLN A 363 8.67 5.39 -26.38
CA GLN A 363 8.34 6.68 -26.96
C GLN A 363 8.95 6.82 -28.37
N GLY A 364 8.31 7.63 -29.22
CA GLY A 364 8.82 7.90 -30.58
C GLY A 364 8.18 7.05 -31.68
N LEU A 365 7.30 6.11 -31.34
CA LEU A 365 6.46 5.43 -32.34
C LEU A 365 5.42 6.40 -32.92
N SER A 366 5.04 6.21 -34.18
CA SER A 366 3.88 6.94 -34.73
C SER A 366 2.62 6.61 -33.90
N PRO A 367 1.66 7.54 -33.78
CA PRO A 367 0.44 7.29 -32.98
C PRO A 367 -0.31 6.01 -33.38
N SER A 368 -0.37 5.71 -34.66
CA SER A 368 -1.01 4.50 -35.17
C SER A 368 -0.25 3.22 -34.75
N LEU A 369 1.09 3.24 -34.86
CA LEU A 369 1.91 2.09 -34.48
C LEU A 369 1.91 1.87 -32.97
N TYR A 370 1.97 2.96 -32.20
CA TYR A 370 1.85 2.93 -30.74
C TYR A 370 0.54 2.24 -30.30
N GLU A 371 -0.58 2.67 -30.87
CA GLU A 371 -1.88 2.13 -30.50
C GLU A 371 -2.05 0.66 -30.94
N LYS A 372 -1.59 0.32 -32.15
CA LYS A 372 -1.56 -1.06 -32.66
C LYS A 372 -0.72 -1.96 -31.77
N THR A 373 0.44 -1.49 -31.31
CA THR A 373 1.33 -2.23 -30.39
C THR A 373 0.65 -2.48 -29.05
N ARG A 374 0.04 -1.46 -28.45
CA ARG A 374 -0.71 -1.59 -27.19
C ARG A 374 -1.83 -2.63 -27.31
N GLN A 375 -2.63 -2.51 -28.37
CA GLN A 375 -3.74 -3.45 -28.59
C GLN A 375 -3.24 -4.90 -28.81
N SER A 376 -2.14 -5.08 -29.52
CA SER A 376 -1.52 -6.37 -29.70
C SER A 376 -1.08 -6.97 -28.36
N ILE A 377 -0.40 -6.20 -27.51
CA ILE A 377 0.04 -6.64 -26.18
C ILE A 377 -1.17 -7.02 -25.31
N VAL A 378 -2.23 -6.23 -25.30
CA VAL A 378 -3.47 -6.55 -24.56
C VAL A 378 -4.05 -7.88 -25.01
N ASN A 379 -4.14 -8.11 -26.33
CA ASN A 379 -4.66 -9.34 -26.88
C ASN A 379 -3.78 -10.55 -26.54
N MET A 380 -2.46 -10.40 -26.62
CA MET A 380 -1.52 -11.48 -26.28
C MET A 380 -1.54 -11.82 -24.79
N LEU A 381 -1.59 -10.82 -23.89
CA LEU A 381 -1.68 -11.06 -22.44
C LEU A 381 -2.93 -11.88 -22.08
N LYS A 382 -4.08 -11.59 -22.70
CA LYS A 382 -5.34 -12.34 -22.50
C LYS A 382 -5.24 -13.83 -22.88
N GLN A 383 -4.21 -14.24 -23.63
CA GLN A 383 -3.99 -15.62 -24.06
C GLN A 383 -3.02 -16.39 -23.18
N ILE A 384 -2.39 -15.75 -22.18
CA ILE A 384 -1.48 -16.45 -21.26
C ILE A 384 -2.27 -17.45 -20.43
N LYS A 385 -1.86 -18.73 -20.53
CA LYS A 385 -2.52 -19.85 -19.87
C LYS A 385 -1.61 -20.51 -18.84
N ASN A 386 -2.21 -21.12 -17.84
CA ASN A 386 -1.52 -22.01 -16.93
C ASN A 386 -0.98 -23.22 -17.71
N PRO A 387 0.33 -23.52 -17.63
CA PRO A 387 0.92 -24.61 -18.40
C PRO A 387 0.40 -26.01 -18.01
N PHE A 388 -0.31 -26.13 -16.88
CA PHE A 388 -0.80 -27.40 -16.36
C PHE A 388 -2.32 -27.60 -16.51
N SER A 389 -3.12 -26.51 -16.62
CA SER A 389 -4.58 -26.60 -16.63
C SER A 389 -5.26 -25.90 -17.80
N SER A 390 -4.51 -25.27 -18.70
CA SER A 390 -5.04 -24.46 -19.83
C SER A 390 -5.94 -23.28 -19.42
N GLU A 391 -6.15 -23.02 -18.14
CA GLU A 391 -6.88 -21.85 -17.64
C GLU A 391 -6.13 -20.55 -17.91
N LYS A 392 -6.86 -19.49 -18.16
CA LYS A 392 -6.28 -18.14 -18.30
C LYS A 392 -5.72 -17.68 -16.95
N ILE A 393 -4.48 -17.17 -16.97
CA ILE A 393 -3.80 -16.64 -15.80
C ILE A 393 -4.13 -15.17 -15.57
N VAL A 394 -4.32 -14.40 -16.65
CA VAL A 394 -4.63 -12.97 -16.58
C VAL A 394 -6.09 -12.80 -16.15
N GLU A 395 -6.29 -12.14 -15.03
CA GLU A 395 -7.61 -11.81 -14.49
C GLU A 395 -8.23 -10.68 -15.31
N TRP A 396 -7.49 -9.59 -15.46
CA TRP A 396 -7.85 -8.48 -16.34
C TRP A 396 -6.61 -7.78 -16.90
N VAL A 397 -6.79 -7.10 -18.03
CA VAL A 397 -5.79 -6.24 -18.67
C VAL A 397 -6.50 -5.10 -19.37
N MET A 398 -5.98 -3.87 -19.22
CA MET A 398 -6.53 -2.65 -19.81
C MET A 398 -5.43 -1.63 -20.13
N LYS A 399 -5.78 -0.62 -20.90
CA LYS A 399 -4.96 0.55 -21.12
C LYS A 399 -5.09 1.49 -19.91
N ARG A 400 -4.07 2.27 -19.60
CA ARG A 400 -4.10 3.18 -18.43
C ARG A 400 -5.25 4.19 -18.48
N GLU A 401 -5.65 4.61 -19.66
CA GLU A 401 -6.76 5.57 -19.89
C GLU A 401 -8.14 4.98 -19.53
N ASP A 402 -8.26 3.65 -19.53
CA ASP A 402 -9.48 2.94 -19.14
C ASP A 402 -9.59 2.80 -17.61
N LEU A 403 -8.45 2.88 -16.90
CA LEU A 403 -8.43 2.79 -15.45
C LEU A 403 -8.64 4.14 -14.76
N TYR A 404 -7.87 5.16 -15.18
CA TYR A 404 -7.87 6.49 -14.57
C TYR A 404 -7.77 7.62 -15.60
N LYS A 405 -8.17 8.82 -15.16
CA LYS A 405 -8.01 10.07 -15.93
C LYS A 405 -7.40 11.13 -15.02
N GLY A 406 -6.43 11.88 -15.55
CA GLY A 406 -5.81 12.98 -14.80
C GLY A 406 -4.47 13.42 -15.38
N PRO A 407 -3.93 14.55 -14.92
CA PRO A 407 -2.70 15.16 -15.47
C PRO A 407 -1.46 14.29 -15.25
N TYR A 408 -1.48 13.38 -14.28
CA TYR A 408 -0.36 12.48 -13.98
C TYR A 408 -0.54 11.08 -14.57
N LEU A 409 -1.47 10.90 -15.52
CA LEU A 409 -1.72 9.60 -16.15
C LEU A 409 -0.46 9.02 -16.83
N SER A 410 0.42 9.87 -17.34
CA SER A 410 1.71 9.47 -17.95
C SER A 410 2.67 8.78 -17.00
N LYS A 411 2.50 8.92 -15.68
CA LYS A 411 3.27 8.17 -14.67
C LYS A 411 2.88 6.69 -14.64
N TYR A 412 1.68 6.34 -15.11
CA TYR A 412 1.27 4.95 -15.26
C TYR A 412 1.93 4.30 -16.49
N PRO A 413 2.18 2.99 -16.44
CA PRO A 413 2.50 2.20 -17.63
C PRO A 413 1.37 2.31 -18.66
N ASP A 414 1.71 2.06 -19.93
CA ASP A 414 0.75 2.20 -21.05
C ASP A 414 -0.35 1.13 -21.03
N ILE A 415 0.00 -0.04 -20.48
CA ILE A 415 -0.88 -1.19 -20.26
C ILE A 415 -0.72 -1.64 -18.83
N ILE A 416 -1.82 -1.94 -18.17
CA ILE A 416 -1.87 -2.39 -16.78
C ILE A 416 -2.63 -3.71 -16.76
N PHE A 417 -2.18 -4.65 -15.92
CA PHE A 417 -2.81 -5.96 -15.82
C PHE A 417 -2.70 -6.54 -14.40
N LYS A 418 -3.64 -7.40 -14.07
CA LYS A 418 -3.65 -8.23 -12.88
C LYS A 418 -3.72 -9.70 -13.31
N LEU A 419 -2.91 -10.52 -12.66
CA LEU A 419 -2.95 -11.98 -12.74
C LEU A 419 -3.85 -12.51 -11.63
N LYS A 420 -4.34 -13.74 -11.74
CA LYS A 420 -4.99 -14.45 -10.64
C LYS A 420 -4.04 -14.53 -9.44
N ASP A 421 -4.56 -14.46 -8.23
CA ASP A 421 -3.78 -14.28 -6.99
C ASP A 421 -2.68 -15.32 -6.75
N GLU A 422 -2.81 -16.53 -7.30
CA GLU A 422 -1.77 -17.57 -7.22
C GLU A 422 -0.57 -17.34 -8.15
N TRP A 423 -0.66 -16.37 -9.07
CA TRP A 423 0.37 -16.02 -10.03
C TRP A 423 0.96 -14.65 -9.78
N GLY A 424 2.27 -14.60 -9.77
CA GLY A 424 3.02 -13.34 -9.68
C GLY A 424 3.71 -12.98 -10.99
N VAL A 425 4.04 -11.71 -11.09
CA VAL A 425 4.79 -11.16 -12.21
C VAL A 425 6.28 -11.37 -11.97
N GLY A 426 6.91 -12.11 -12.88
CA GLY A 426 8.37 -12.24 -12.98
C GLY A 426 8.91 -11.27 -14.03
N TRP A 427 10.16 -10.89 -13.88
CA TRP A 427 10.85 -9.89 -14.70
C TRP A 427 12.04 -10.47 -15.48
N GLU A 428 12.36 -11.73 -15.27
CA GLU A 428 13.49 -12.39 -15.94
C GLU A 428 13.26 -12.51 -17.45
N VAL A 429 14.37 -12.53 -18.20
CA VAL A 429 14.39 -12.70 -19.66
C VAL A 429 15.55 -13.62 -20.03
N GLY A 430 15.37 -14.39 -21.12
CA GLY A 430 16.34 -15.39 -21.59
C GLY A 430 16.25 -16.72 -20.84
N ASP A 431 15.15 -16.97 -20.14
CA ASP A 431 14.89 -18.18 -19.37
C ASP A 431 13.52 -18.78 -19.71
N SER A 432 12.90 -19.45 -18.79
CA SER A 432 11.54 -19.98 -18.95
C SER A 432 10.48 -18.88 -18.83
N LEU A 433 9.38 -19.02 -19.57
CA LEU A 433 8.20 -18.17 -19.42
C LEU A 433 7.60 -18.25 -18.01
N TYR A 434 7.68 -19.42 -17.39
CA TYR A 434 7.16 -19.67 -16.05
C TYR A 434 8.29 -19.92 -15.06
N GLY A 435 8.16 -19.34 -13.87
CA GLY A 435 9.15 -19.45 -12.81
C GLY A 435 8.55 -19.67 -11.44
N LYS A 436 9.41 -19.66 -10.43
CA LYS A 436 9.02 -19.71 -9.01
C LYS A 436 9.53 -18.47 -8.30
N SER A 437 8.67 -17.82 -7.52
CA SER A 437 9.05 -16.74 -6.64
C SER A 437 9.82 -17.26 -5.44
N ILE A 438 10.81 -16.49 -5.02
CA ILE A 438 11.57 -16.71 -3.79
C ILE A 438 11.06 -15.77 -2.69
N SER A 439 10.53 -14.62 -3.09
CA SER A 439 10.10 -13.56 -2.17
C SER A 439 8.99 -14.01 -1.23
N HIS A 440 8.12 -14.97 -1.64
CA HIS A 440 7.08 -15.52 -0.78
C HIS A 440 7.62 -16.25 0.47
N LYS A 441 8.89 -16.71 0.45
CA LYS A 441 9.51 -17.36 1.62
C LYS A 441 9.98 -16.34 2.67
N LEU A 442 10.32 -15.13 2.23
CA LEU A 442 10.83 -14.05 3.08
C LEU A 442 9.69 -13.16 3.59
N PHE A 443 8.75 -12.85 2.69
CA PHE A 443 7.61 -11.98 2.93
C PHE A 443 6.35 -12.63 2.32
N PRO A 444 5.74 -13.58 3.04
CA PRO A 444 4.60 -14.35 2.51
C PRO A 444 3.33 -13.50 2.30
N GLY A 445 3.20 -12.38 2.98
CA GLY A 445 2.06 -11.47 2.82
C GLY A 445 2.17 -10.57 1.60
N ASN A 446 1.03 -10.23 1.01
CA ASN A 446 0.89 -9.36 -0.16
C ASN A 446 -0.37 -8.50 -0.07
N HIS A 447 -0.35 -7.31 -0.65
CA HIS A 447 -1.52 -6.43 -0.66
C HIS A 447 -2.64 -6.99 -1.54
N ARG A 448 -3.89 -6.77 -1.10
CA ARG A 448 -5.12 -7.06 -1.85
C ARG A 448 -5.94 -5.81 -2.00
N GLN A 449 -6.46 -5.59 -3.21
CA GLN A 449 -7.27 -4.42 -3.54
C GLN A 449 -8.67 -4.49 -2.94
N GLU A 450 -9.26 -5.68 -2.89
CA GLU A 450 -10.68 -5.89 -2.70
C GLU A 450 -11.12 -5.97 -1.24
N SER A 451 -10.20 -5.95 -0.29
CA SER A 451 -10.49 -6.20 1.13
C SER A 451 -9.98 -5.12 2.09
N ALA A 452 -9.84 -3.88 1.62
CA ALA A 452 -9.67 -2.72 2.49
C ALA A 452 -10.92 -2.53 3.39
N VAL A 453 -10.77 -1.79 4.46
CA VAL A 453 -11.80 -1.62 5.51
C VAL A 453 -12.30 -0.17 5.56
N LEU A 454 -13.61 -0.01 5.69
CA LEU A 454 -14.26 1.22 6.15
C LEU A 454 -15.37 0.86 7.12
N ILE A 455 -15.23 1.21 8.38
CA ILE A 455 -16.24 1.06 9.42
C ILE A 455 -16.55 2.45 9.95
N ALA A 456 -17.84 2.83 9.94
CA ALA A 456 -18.34 4.04 10.58
C ALA A 456 -19.29 3.67 11.69
N TYR A 457 -19.08 4.21 12.88
CA TYR A 457 -19.86 3.92 14.08
C TYR A 457 -20.29 5.21 14.78
N HIS A 458 -21.54 5.21 15.22
CA HIS A 458 -22.10 6.23 16.11
C HIS A 458 -22.88 5.54 17.25
N PRO A 459 -22.83 6.03 18.51
CA PRO A 459 -23.47 5.34 19.63
C PRO A 459 -24.96 5.11 19.42
N SER A 460 -25.69 6.15 19.00
CA SER A 460 -27.16 6.18 18.92
C SER A 460 -27.72 6.14 17.50
N ARG A 461 -26.89 6.25 16.46
CA ARG A 461 -27.35 6.30 15.06
C ARG A 461 -26.71 5.19 14.25
N GLU A 462 -27.44 4.71 13.25
CA GLU A 462 -26.92 3.77 12.26
C GLU A 462 -26.63 4.47 10.94
N PHE A 463 -25.64 3.96 10.23
CA PHE A 463 -25.29 4.44 8.89
C PHE A 463 -25.86 3.51 7.83
N LEU A 464 -26.53 4.09 6.85
CA LEU A 464 -26.85 3.43 5.60
C LEU A 464 -25.72 3.71 4.60
N GLN A 465 -25.12 2.66 4.10
CA GLN A 465 -24.11 2.74 3.03
C GLN A 465 -24.81 2.65 1.68
N LEU A 466 -24.59 3.65 0.83
CA LEU A 466 -25.31 3.79 -0.46
C LEU A 466 -24.82 2.83 -1.54
N ARG A 467 -23.52 2.50 -1.52
CA ARG A 467 -22.87 1.54 -2.42
C ARG A 467 -21.59 1.02 -1.79
N GLN A 468 -20.91 0.06 -2.43
CA GLN A 468 -19.59 -0.34 -1.99
C GLN A 468 -18.60 0.82 -2.11
N PRO A 469 -17.89 1.16 -1.02
CA PRO A 469 -16.95 2.27 -1.01
C PRO A 469 -15.66 1.96 -1.78
N THR A 470 -15.07 3.03 -2.27
CA THR A 470 -13.68 3.06 -2.77
C THR A 470 -12.86 4.04 -1.92
N LEU A 471 -11.54 3.99 -1.99
CA LEU A 471 -10.69 4.89 -1.19
C LEU A 471 -10.97 6.37 -1.46
N THR A 472 -11.34 6.72 -2.67
CA THR A 472 -11.64 8.11 -3.04
C THR A 472 -12.90 8.66 -2.36
N ASP A 473 -13.79 7.80 -1.87
CA ASP A 473 -15.01 8.19 -1.17
C ASP A 473 -14.76 8.63 0.29
N VAL A 474 -13.60 8.30 0.84
CA VAL A 474 -13.29 8.55 2.26
C VAL A 474 -13.27 10.03 2.58
N ALA A 475 -12.54 10.84 1.80
CA ALA A 475 -12.43 12.28 2.05
C ALA A 475 -13.78 13.00 1.98
N PRO A 476 -14.59 12.90 0.91
CA PRO A 476 -15.90 13.55 0.86
C PRO A 476 -16.87 13.01 1.93
N THR A 477 -16.80 11.74 2.29
CA THR A 477 -17.61 11.17 3.37
C THR A 477 -17.26 11.81 4.73
N ILE A 478 -15.97 11.91 5.08
CA ILE A 478 -15.53 12.55 6.33
C ILE A 478 -15.96 14.01 6.37
N LEU A 479 -15.81 14.75 5.27
CA LEU A 479 -16.19 16.17 5.21
C LEU A 479 -17.70 16.35 5.40
N SER A 480 -18.50 15.52 4.75
CA SER A 480 -19.96 15.55 4.91
C SER A 480 -20.38 15.23 6.35
N LEU A 481 -19.75 14.23 7.01
CA LEU A 481 -20.00 13.92 8.42
C LEU A 481 -19.65 15.10 9.36
N LEU A 482 -18.67 15.93 8.99
CA LEU A 482 -18.35 17.16 9.69
C LEU A 482 -19.28 18.35 9.37
N GLY A 483 -20.30 18.15 8.51
CA GLY A 483 -21.22 19.18 8.05
C GLY A 483 -20.61 20.13 7.03
N ILE A 484 -19.68 19.64 6.23
CA ILE A 484 -19.01 20.40 5.15
C ILE A 484 -19.47 19.78 3.83
N ASP A 485 -20.54 20.30 3.25
CA ASP A 485 -21.10 19.83 1.97
C ASP A 485 -20.84 20.83 0.82
N ASN A 486 -20.38 22.05 1.15
CA ASN A 486 -20.12 23.11 0.17
C ASN A 486 -18.72 23.03 -0.43
N TYR A 487 -18.38 21.90 -1.04
CA TYR A 487 -17.22 21.77 -1.91
C TYR A 487 -17.69 21.65 -3.37
N ASN A 488 -16.90 22.17 -4.30
CA ASN A 488 -17.21 22.04 -5.71
C ASN A 488 -17.31 20.53 -6.08
N LEU A 489 -18.38 20.13 -6.74
CA LEU A 489 -18.65 18.74 -7.16
C LEU A 489 -17.49 18.08 -7.93
N HIS A 490 -16.58 18.87 -8.52
CA HIS A 490 -15.41 18.40 -9.25
C HIS A 490 -14.12 18.33 -8.39
N THR A 491 -14.21 18.63 -7.09
CA THR A 491 -13.03 18.63 -6.20
C THR A 491 -12.55 17.21 -5.92
N PHE A 492 -13.45 16.24 -5.85
CA PHE A 492 -13.17 14.84 -5.56
C PHE A 492 -13.58 13.93 -6.72
N ASP A 493 -12.96 12.75 -6.81
CA ASP A 493 -13.43 11.68 -7.68
C ASP A 493 -14.44 10.78 -6.97
N GLY A 494 -14.36 10.74 -5.65
CA GLY A 494 -15.30 10.05 -4.80
C GLY A 494 -16.48 10.94 -4.39
N GLU A 495 -17.42 10.32 -3.69
CA GLU A 495 -18.62 10.98 -3.16
C GLU A 495 -18.93 10.53 -1.72
N ASN A 496 -19.77 11.27 -1.02
CA ASN A 496 -20.26 10.81 0.29
C ASN A 496 -21.14 9.56 0.11
N ILE A 497 -20.70 8.46 0.72
CA ILE A 497 -21.38 7.15 0.63
C ILE A 497 -22.15 6.76 1.89
N LEU A 498 -22.14 7.59 2.94
CA LEU A 498 -22.80 7.32 4.20
C LEU A 498 -23.93 8.32 4.45
N ARG A 499 -25.10 7.82 4.84
CA ARG A 499 -26.20 8.63 5.35
C ARG A 499 -26.68 8.09 6.69
N TYR A 500 -27.13 8.96 7.56
CA TYR A 500 -27.84 8.51 8.76
C TYR A 500 -29.15 7.80 8.36
N ASN A 501 -29.39 6.65 8.96
CA ASN A 501 -30.66 5.97 8.78
C ASN A 501 -31.76 6.80 9.44
N SER A 502 -32.71 7.30 8.65
CA SER A 502 -33.81 8.14 9.15
C SER A 502 -34.89 7.35 9.87
N GLN A 503 -34.77 6.01 9.97
CA GLN A 503 -35.74 5.13 10.62
C GLN A 503 -35.34 4.76 12.07
N THR A 504 -34.20 5.21 12.54
CA THR A 504 -33.70 5.14 13.92
C THR A 504 -33.59 6.56 14.49
#